data_b7fb135c8bf10e5e97e1b5380dc6e201
#
_entry.id   b7fb135c8bf10e5e97e1b5380dc6e201
#
_cell.length_a   1.000
_cell.length_b   1.000
_cell.length_c   1.000
_cell.angle_alpha   90.00
_cell.angle_beta   90.00
_cell.angle_gamma   90.00
#
_symmetry.space_group_name_H-M   'P 1'
#
loop_
_entity.id
_entity.type
_entity.pdbx_description
1 polymer ?
#
loop_
_entity_poly.entity_id
_entity_poly.type
_entity_poly.pdbx_seq_one_letter_code
_entity_poly.pdbx_strand_id
1 'polypeptide(L)'
;MEQDMHLPEDLKPVIDFHGHFCPGVLIGWRASKLALKLLGVERDRDEELVAITENDACGVDAVQYILGCTFGKGNLVFRDYGKQAFTVFRRADGKGVRMMLKAPGRELTREESARRLLEESDEALFTVGEPKESMPERAVIRTSACCDACGERAMETRIHKMEDGRRLCVPCADKCALHFPS
;
A
#
# COMPACT_ATOMS: atom_id res chain seq x y z
N MET A 1 19.71 -18.29 -8.08
CA MET A 1 18.28 -18.03 -8.45
C MET A 1 18.08 -16.82 -9.38
N GLU A 2 18.73 -15.69 -9.16
CA GLU A 2 18.64 -14.51 -10.06
C GLU A 2 19.40 -14.66 -11.39
N GLN A 3 20.45 -15.46 -11.41
CA GLN A 3 21.40 -15.52 -12.53
C GLN A 3 20.87 -16.20 -13.80
N ASP A 4 19.78 -16.95 -13.73
CA ASP A 4 19.22 -17.70 -14.86
C ASP A 4 17.89 -17.13 -15.41
N MET A 5 17.32 -16.09 -14.78
CA MET A 5 16.10 -15.43 -15.26
C MET A 5 16.43 -14.08 -15.90
N HIS A 6 15.99 -13.90 -17.13
CA HIS A 6 16.08 -12.60 -17.80
C HIS A 6 15.06 -11.64 -17.15
N LEU A 7 15.52 -10.80 -16.22
CA LEU A 7 14.67 -9.84 -15.53
C LEU A 7 14.45 -8.60 -16.41
N PRO A 8 13.20 -8.07 -16.47
CA PRO A 8 12.91 -6.80 -17.11
C PRO A 8 13.74 -5.66 -16.52
N GLU A 9 14.20 -4.73 -17.36
CA GLU A 9 15.06 -3.62 -16.93
C GLU A 9 14.40 -2.73 -15.88
N ASP A 10 13.08 -2.52 -15.97
CA ASP A 10 12.30 -1.71 -15.05
C ASP A 10 11.98 -2.40 -13.70
N LEU A 11 12.28 -3.69 -13.59
CA LEU A 11 12.15 -4.44 -12.34
C LEU A 11 13.39 -4.30 -11.45
N LYS A 12 14.58 -4.15 -12.01
CA LYS A 12 15.81 -4.06 -11.24
C LYS A 12 15.80 -2.94 -10.19
N PRO A 13 15.43 -1.69 -10.53
CA PRO A 13 15.35 -0.63 -9.53
C PRO A 13 14.33 -0.90 -8.41
N VAL A 14 13.27 -1.66 -8.69
CA VAL A 14 12.28 -2.07 -7.68
C VAL A 14 12.89 -3.08 -6.70
N ILE A 15 13.68 -4.04 -7.22
CA ILE A 15 14.42 -5.00 -6.41
C ILE A 15 15.45 -4.29 -5.53
N ASP A 16 16.19 -3.34 -6.09
CA ASP A 16 17.17 -2.53 -5.37
C ASP A 16 16.51 -1.71 -4.24
N PHE A 17 15.34 -1.14 -4.51
CA PHE A 17 14.54 -0.41 -3.51
C PHE A 17 14.06 -1.33 -2.37
N HIS A 18 13.58 -2.53 -2.71
CA HIS A 18 13.07 -3.50 -1.74
C HIS A 18 14.21 -4.25 -1.01
N GLY A 19 15.38 -4.36 -1.61
CA GLY A 19 16.57 -4.99 -1.04
C GLY A 19 16.79 -6.46 -1.44
N HIS A 20 15.81 -7.14 -2.04
CA HIS A 20 15.97 -8.50 -2.55
C HIS A 20 14.91 -8.90 -3.58
N PHE A 21 15.20 -9.90 -4.38
CA PHE A 21 14.25 -10.50 -5.31
C PHE A 21 13.32 -11.50 -4.62
N CYS A 22 12.02 -11.34 -4.81
CA CYS A 22 11.01 -12.31 -4.31
C CYS A 22 9.70 -12.26 -5.12
N PRO A 23 8.89 -13.32 -5.07
CA PRO A 23 7.57 -13.32 -5.71
C PRO A 23 6.66 -12.20 -5.25
N GLY A 24 6.74 -11.78 -3.98
CA GLY A 24 5.95 -10.67 -3.45
C GLY A 24 6.20 -9.36 -4.17
N VAL A 25 7.47 -8.99 -4.40
CA VAL A 25 7.84 -7.80 -5.19
C VAL A 25 7.31 -7.90 -6.61
N LEU A 26 7.39 -9.07 -7.25
CA LEU A 26 6.87 -9.30 -8.60
C LEU A 26 5.35 -9.09 -8.68
N ILE A 27 4.60 -9.50 -7.66
CA ILE A 27 3.15 -9.28 -7.61
C ILE A 27 2.84 -7.79 -7.66
N GLY A 28 3.48 -7.00 -6.80
CA GLY A 28 3.27 -5.56 -6.75
C GLY A 28 3.74 -4.85 -8.03
N TRP A 29 4.88 -5.25 -8.58
CA TRP A 29 5.40 -4.73 -9.84
C TRP A 29 4.42 -4.98 -11.00
N ARG A 30 3.90 -6.22 -11.17
CA ARG A 30 2.92 -6.57 -12.20
C ARG A 30 1.61 -5.81 -12.00
N ALA A 31 1.07 -5.79 -10.78
CA ALA A 31 -0.16 -5.07 -10.46
C ALA A 31 -0.05 -3.57 -10.76
N SER A 32 1.07 -2.96 -10.40
CA SER A 32 1.31 -1.53 -10.64
C SER A 32 1.39 -1.20 -12.11
N LYS A 33 2.11 -1.98 -12.89
CA LYS A 33 2.19 -1.80 -14.36
C LYS A 33 0.81 -1.97 -15.02
N LEU A 34 0.07 -2.97 -14.59
CA LEU A 34 -1.29 -3.20 -15.08
C LEU A 34 -2.21 -2.01 -14.74
N ALA A 35 -2.12 -1.45 -13.52
CA ALA A 35 -2.89 -0.27 -13.12
C ALA A 35 -2.58 0.94 -14.01
N LEU A 36 -1.30 1.26 -14.22
CA LEU A 36 -0.88 2.36 -15.10
C LEU A 36 -1.45 2.20 -16.52
N LYS A 37 -1.37 0.98 -17.07
CA LYS A 37 -1.91 0.63 -18.39
C LYS A 37 -3.42 0.81 -18.46
N LEU A 38 -4.18 0.29 -17.50
CA LEU A 38 -5.64 0.32 -17.49
C LEU A 38 -6.20 1.73 -17.27
N LEU A 39 -5.51 2.54 -16.46
CA LEU A 39 -5.90 3.92 -16.19
C LEU A 39 -5.38 4.91 -17.25
N GLY A 40 -4.45 4.49 -18.11
CA GLY A 40 -3.83 5.35 -19.12
C GLY A 40 -3.04 6.49 -18.48
N VAL A 41 -2.23 6.20 -17.47
CA VAL A 41 -1.46 7.17 -16.69
C VAL A 41 0.00 6.74 -16.54
N GLU A 42 0.84 7.70 -16.20
CA GLU A 42 2.22 7.47 -15.79
C GLU A 42 2.36 7.46 -14.26
N ARG A 43 3.58 7.25 -13.79
CA ARG A 43 3.94 7.32 -12.37
C ARG A 43 3.55 8.66 -11.77
N ASP A 44 2.92 8.60 -10.61
CA ASP A 44 2.54 9.77 -9.79
C ASP A 44 3.75 10.61 -9.38
N ARG A 45 3.63 11.92 -9.45
CA ARG A 45 4.66 12.86 -8.99
C ARG A 45 4.29 13.48 -7.65
N ASP A 46 3.04 13.87 -7.50
CA ASP A 46 2.49 14.46 -6.29
C ASP A 46 1.31 13.61 -5.76
N GLU A 47 0.09 13.91 -6.10
CA GLU A 47 -1.10 13.16 -5.69
C GLU A 47 -2.11 12.98 -6.83
N GLU A 48 -1.64 12.80 -8.06
CA GLU A 48 -2.50 12.52 -9.21
C GLU A 48 -3.13 11.14 -9.13
N LEU A 49 -2.44 10.22 -8.43
CA LEU A 49 -2.91 8.88 -8.11
C LEU A 49 -3.11 8.72 -6.62
N VAL A 50 -3.94 7.75 -6.25
CA VAL A 50 -4.00 7.20 -4.90
C VAL A 50 -4.14 5.68 -4.99
N ALA A 51 -3.36 4.97 -4.20
CA ALA A 51 -3.38 3.51 -4.14
C ALA A 51 -3.88 3.02 -2.77
N ILE A 52 -4.62 1.91 -2.80
CA ILE A 52 -5.02 1.16 -1.61
C ILE A 52 -4.38 -0.22 -1.72
N THR A 53 -3.66 -0.64 -0.68
CA THR A 53 -3.15 -2.00 -0.54
C THR A 53 -3.97 -2.77 0.49
N GLU A 54 -4.31 -4.03 0.19
CA GLU A 54 -5.08 -4.87 1.11
C GLU A 54 -4.18 -5.84 1.90
N ASN A 55 -2.88 -5.57 1.94
CA ASN A 55 -1.84 -6.28 2.69
C ASN A 55 -0.63 -5.36 2.93
N ASP A 56 0.29 -5.79 3.79
CA ASP A 56 1.56 -5.16 4.14
C ASP A 56 2.79 -5.98 3.66
N ALA A 57 2.60 -6.81 2.63
CA ALA A 57 3.65 -7.68 2.09
C ALA A 57 4.57 -6.94 1.10
N CYS A 58 5.64 -7.63 0.69
CA CYS A 58 6.71 -7.10 -0.19
C CYS A 58 6.23 -6.36 -1.45
N GLY A 59 5.04 -6.74 -1.99
CA GLY A 59 4.46 -6.09 -3.16
C GLY A 59 4.12 -4.61 -2.96
N VAL A 60 3.95 -4.18 -1.71
CA VAL A 60 3.66 -2.78 -1.37
C VAL A 60 4.82 -1.86 -1.74
N ASP A 61 6.07 -2.33 -1.59
CA ASP A 61 7.24 -1.55 -1.98
C ASP A 61 7.28 -1.33 -3.50
N ALA A 62 6.93 -2.34 -4.28
CA ALA A 62 6.80 -2.20 -5.73
C ALA A 62 5.68 -1.21 -6.12
N VAL A 63 4.55 -1.21 -5.40
CA VAL A 63 3.47 -0.23 -5.57
C VAL A 63 3.98 1.18 -5.30
N GLN A 64 4.72 1.39 -4.21
CA GLN A 64 5.32 2.69 -3.90
C GLN A 64 6.29 3.14 -4.98
N TYR A 65 7.16 2.25 -5.43
CA TYR A 65 8.19 2.58 -6.40
C TYR A 65 7.60 2.88 -7.79
N ILE A 66 6.75 1.99 -8.31
CA ILE A 66 6.21 2.09 -9.68
C ILE A 66 5.12 3.15 -9.80
N LEU A 67 4.16 3.16 -8.88
CA LEU A 67 3.06 4.14 -8.94
C LEU A 67 3.46 5.51 -8.40
N GLY A 68 4.48 5.60 -7.55
CA GLY A 68 4.79 6.82 -6.83
C GLY A 68 3.83 7.13 -5.67
N CYS A 69 2.85 6.28 -5.41
CA CYS A 69 1.98 6.39 -4.24
C CYS A 69 2.73 5.93 -3.00
N THR A 70 2.99 6.84 -2.06
CA THR A 70 3.81 6.54 -0.88
C THR A 70 3.07 6.81 0.42
N PHE A 71 3.46 6.09 1.46
CA PHE A 71 2.90 6.30 2.79
C PHE A 71 3.14 7.73 3.30
N GLY A 72 4.34 8.29 3.07
CA GLY A 72 4.71 9.63 3.50
C GLY A 72 3.95 10.76 2.79
N LYS A 73 3.57 10.58 1.52
CA LYS A 73 2.68 11.52 0.80
C LYS A 73 1.21 11.42 1.24
N GLY A 74 0.83 10.29 1.86
CA GLY A 74 -0.57 10.05 2.25
C GLY A 74 -1.47 9.58 1.10
N ASN A 75 -0.92 9.27 -0.06
CA ASN A 75 -1.64 8.73 -1.20
C ASN A 75 -1.45 7.20 -1.37
N LEU A 76 -0.93 6.53 -0.34
CA LEU A 76 -0.94 5.09 -0.17
C LEU A 76 -1.72 4.74 1.09
N VAL A 77 -2.83 4.06 0.93
CA VAL A 77 -3.74 3.69 2.02
C VAL A 77 -3.65 2.20 2.29
N PHE A 78 -3.43 1.82 3.52
CA PHE A 78 -3.40 0.42 3.96
C PHE A 78 -4.76 -0.02 4.49
N ARG A 79 -5.23 -1.19 4.04
CA ARG A 79 -6.36 -1.93 4.56
C ARG A 79 -5.89 -3.30 4.98
N ASP A 80 -5.91 -3.57 6.25
CA ASP A 80 -5.46 -4.85 6.81
C ASP A 80 -6.47 -5.97 6.56
N TYR A 81 -6.51 -6.45 5.30
CA TYR A 81 -7.38 -7.55 4.88
C TYR A 81 -6.61 -8.83 4.57
N GLY A 82 -5.27 -8.79 4.57
CA GLY A 82 -4.40 -9.91 4.25
C GLY A 82 -4.54 -10.43 2.82
N LYS A 83 -5.03 -9.61 1.87
CA LYS A 83 -5.29 -10.01 0.49
C LYS A 83 -4.24 -9.47 -0.45
N GLN A 84 -3.77 -10.29 -1.39
CA GLN A 84 -2.91 -9.84 -2.49
C GLN A 84 -3.76 -9.06 -3.52
N ALA A 85 -4.22 -7.89 -3.09
CA ALA A 85 -5.08 -7.01 -3.87
C ALA A 85 -4.65 -5.55 -3.72
N PHE A 86 -4.75 -4.83 -4.83
CA PHE A 86 -4.35 -3.43 -4.95
C PHE A 86 -5.43 -2.69 -5.72
N THR A 87 -5.83 -1.53 -5.22
CA THR A 87 -6.75 -0.62 -5.91
C THR A 87 -6.03 0.67 -6.20
N VAL A 88 -6.13 1.17 -7.43
CA VAL A 88 -5.52 2.43 -7.85
C VAL A 88 -6.59 3.32 -8.45
N PHE A 89 -6.61 4.57 -8.04
CA PHE A 89 -7.50 5.59 -8.60
C PHE A 89 -6.70 6.70 -9.26
N ARG A 90 -7.23 7.19 -10.36
CA ARG A 90 -6.81 8.45 -10.98
C ARG A 90 -7.68 9.58 -10.45
N ARG A 91 -7.08 10.58 -9.80
CA ARG A 91 -7.83 11.66 -9.14
C ARG A 91 -8.53 12.61 -10.10
N ALA A 92 -8.03 12.73 -11.32
CA ALA A 92 -8.58 13.67 -12.30
C ALA A 92 -10.06 13.43 -12.64
N ASP A 93 -10.48 12.17 -12.64
CA ASP A 93 -11.84 11.76 -13.01
C ASP A 93 -12.46 10.74 -12.06
N GLY A 94 -11.74 10.34 -11.01
CA GLY A 94 -12.19 9.34 -10.03
C GLY A 94 -12.19 7.91 -10.54
N LYS A 95 -11.71 7.66 -11.78
CA LYS A 95 -11.64 6.31 -12.33
C LYS A 95 -10.66 5.47 -11.48
N GLY A 96 -11.11 4.29 -11.10
CA GLY A 96 -10.32 3.34 -10.33
C GLY A 96 -10.36 1.93 -10.89
N VAL A 97 -9.38 1.13 -10.51
CA VAL A 97 -9.27 -0.27 -10.87
C VAL A 97 -8.75 -1.06 -9.69
N ARG A 98 -9.38 -2.20 -9.40
CA ARG A 98 -8.91 -3.14 -8.39
C ARG A 98 -8.39 -4.40 -9.06
N MET A 99 -7.16 -4.76 -8.73
CA MET A 99 -6.49 -5.98 -9.19
C MET A 99 -6.28 -6.91 -8.00
N MET A 100 -6.72 -8.15 -8.11
CA MET A 100 -6.52 -9.20 -7.11
C MET A 100 -5.77 -10.37 -7.75
N LEU A 101 -4.67 -10.78 -7.14
CA LEU A 101 -3.91 -11.93 -7.61
C LEU A 101 -4.78 -13.20 -7.54
N LYS A 102 -4.85 -13.94 -8.63
CA LYS A 102 -5.52 -15.24 -8.70
C LYS A 102 -4.67 -16.31 -8.03
N ALA A 103 -5.30 -17.14 -7.21
CA ALA A 103 -4.63 -18.31 -6.66
C ALA A 103 -4.12 -19.21 -7.80
N PRO A 104 -2.91 -19.73 -7.71
CA PRO A 104 -2.49 -20.82 -8.58
C PRO A 104 -3.35 -22.06 -8.25
N GLY A 105 -3.70 -22.85 -9.25
CA GLY A 105 -4.55 -24.05 -9.05
C GLY A 105 -3.90 -25.16 -8.18
N ARG A 106 -2.64 -24.97 -7.78
CA ARG A 106 -1.85 -25.84 -6.88
C ARG A 106 -0.86 -25.04 -6.08
N GLU A 107 -0.28 -25.61 -5.07
CA GLU A 107 0.89 -25.02 -4.39
C GLU A 107 2.08 -24.93 -5.36
N LEU A 108 2.75 -23.79 -5.33
CA LEU A 108 3.93 -23.49 -6.12
C LEU A 108 5.13 -23.28 -5.21
N THR A 109 6.28 -23.75 -5.66
CA THR A 109 7.55 -23.33 -5.06
C THR A 109 7.77 -21.84 -5.29
N ARG A 110 8.73 -21.26 -4.55
CA ARG A 110 9.08 -19.84 -4.71
C ARG A 110 9.58 -19.53 -6.12
N GLU A 111 10.33 -20.46 -6.73
CA GLU A 111 10.84 -20.33 -8.09
C GLU A 111 9.73 -20.43 -9.14
N GLU A 112 8.85 -21.42 -9.02
CA GLU A 112 7.67 -21.55 -9.89
C GLU A 112 6.75 -20.32 -9.81
N SER A 113 6.56 -19.78 -8.60
CA SER A 113 5.79 -18.55 -8.41
C SER A 113 6.43 -17.35 -9.11
N ALA A 114 7.76 -17.19 -9.00
CA ALA A 114 8.47 -16.11 -9.67
C ALA A 114 8.38 -16.25 -11.21
N ARG A 115 8.59 -17.47 -11.74
CA ARG A 115 8.47 -17.75 -13.18
C ARG A 115 7.07 -17.45 -13.69
N ARG A 116 6.04 -17.91 -12.99
CA ARG A 116 4.65 -17.63 -13.30
C ARG A 116 4.40 -16.11 -13.40
N LEU A 117 4.86 -15.34 -12.41
CA LEU A 117 4.69 -13.88 -12.36
C LEU A 117 5.45 -13.14 -13.46
N LEU A 118 6.54 -13.70 -13.98
CA LEU A 118 7.31 -13.11 -15.08
C LEU A 118 6.72 -13.45 -16.46
N GLU A 119 6.19 -14.66 -16.65
CA GLU A 119 5.85 -15.21 -17.96
C GLU A 119 4.36 -15.18 -18.30
N GLU A 120 3.46 -15.32 -17.30
CA GLU A 120 2.02 -15.35 -17.57
C GLU A 120 1.45 -13.97 -17.89
N SER A 121 0.33 -13.96 -18.65
CA SER A 121 -0.39 -12.74 -18.97
C SER A 121 -1.06 -12.10 -17.75
N ASP A 122 -1.35 -10.79 -17.83
CA ASP A 122 -2.04 -10.07 -16.75
C ASP A 122 -3.41 -10.68 -16.46
N GLU A 123 -4.12 -11.14 -17.48
CA GLU A 123 -5.44 -11.79 -17.37
C GLU A 123 -5.35 -13.15 -16.68
N ALA A 124 -4.24 -13.88 -16.86
CA ALA A 124 -4.00 -15.14 -16.15
C ALA A 124 -3.66 -14.89 -14.67
N LEU A 125 -2.93 -13.83 -14.38
CA LEU A 125 -2.46 -13.50 -13.03
C LEU A 125 -3.52 -12.79 -12.19
N PHE A 126 -4.29 -11.86 -12.75
CA PHE A 126 -5.16 -10.99 -11.96
C PHE A 126 -6.63 -11.11 -12.34
N THR A 127 -7.47 -11.02 -11.31
CA THR A 127 -8.86 -10.63 -11.48
C THR A 127 -8.91 -9.10 -11.39
N VAL A 128 -9.36 -8.48 -12.46
CA VAL A 128 -9.54 -7.03 -12.55
C VAL A 128 -11.02 -6.69 -12.39
N GLY A 129 -11.32 -5.68 -11.59
CA GLY A 129 -12.69 -5.22 -11.36
C GLY A 129 -12.76 -3.80 -10.83
N GLU A 130 -13.97 -3.37 -10.54
CA GLU A 130 -14.24 -2.07 -9.94
C GLU A 130 -13.69 -1.99 -8.51
N PRO A 131 -13.30 -0.79 -8.05
CA PRO A 131 -12.97 -0.54 -6.64
C PRO A 131 -14.11 -0.97 -5.71
N LYS A 132 -13.76 -1.47 -4.52
CA LYS A 132 -14.73 -1.88 -3.49
C LYS A 132 -15.07 -0.78 -2.49
N GLU A 133 -14.35 0.31 -2.54
CA GLU A 133 -14.55 1.50 -1.71
C GLU A 133 -14.37 2.76 -2.56
N SER A 134 -14.86 3.89 -2.05
CA SER A 134 -14.68 5.19 -2.70
C SER A 134 -13.21 5.61 -2.70
N MET A 135 -12.86 6.46 -3.66
CA MET A 135 -11.52 7.03 -3.74
C MET A 135 -11.20 7.80 -2.44
N PRO A 136 -10.06 7.50 -1.79
CA PRO A 136 -9.62 8.22 -0.60
C PRO A 136 -9.42 9.71 -0.88
N GLU A 137 -9.73 10.54 0.11
CA GLU A 137 -9.48 11.99 0.04
C GLU A 137 -7.98 12.29 -0.10
N ARG A 138 -7.67 13.53 -0.48
CA ARG A 138 -6.28 14.02 -0.49
C ARG A 138 -5.72 14.10 0.93
N ALA A 139 -4.40 13.95 1.04
CA ALA A 139 -3.72 14.21 2.29
C ALA A 139 -3.95 15.64 2.77
N VAL A 140 -4.25 15.80 4.04
CA VAL A 140 -4.50 17.10 4.67
C VAL A 140 -3.36 17.41 5.64
N ILE A 141 -2.77 18.59 5.49
CA ILE A 141 -1.80 19.09 6.46
C ILE A 141 -2.52 19.32 7.78
N ARG A 142 -2.08 18.64 8.82
CA ARG A 142 -2.67 18.69 10.16
C ARG A 142 -1.81 19.50 11.09
N THR A 143 -2.45 20.25 11.99
CA THR A 143 -1.77 20.87 13.11
C THR A 143 -1.35 19.83 14.15
N SER A 144 -0.41 20.19 15.02
CA SER A 144 0.04 19.31 16.10
C SER A 144 -0.22 19.99 17.44
N ALA A 145 -0.60 19.18 18.44
CA ALA A 145 -0.78 19.62 19.82
C ALA A 145 0.15 18.84 20.76
N CYS A 146 0.49 19.43 21.90
CA CYS A 146 1.28 18.75 22.93
C CYS A 146 0.38 17.80 23.75
N CYS A 147 0.92 16.65 24.07
CA CYS A 147 0.33 15.71 25.01
C CYS A 147 0.57 16.19 26.44
N ASP A 148 -0.49 16.30 27.25
CA ASP A 148 -0.39 16.80 28.63
C ASP A 148 0.31 15.80 29.59
N ALA A 149 0.52 14.55 29.16
CA ALA A 149 1.22 13.53 29.98
C ALA A 149 2.70 13.39 29.64
N CYS A 150 3.08 13.28 28.35
CA CYS A 150 4.48 13.07 27.93
C CYS A 150 5.15 14.32 27.34
N GLY A 151 4.40 15.38 27.06
CA GLY A 151 4.92 16.63 26.46
C GLY A 151 5.23 16.52 24.98
N GLU A 152 5.14 15.35 24.36
CA GLU A 152 5.40 15.16 22.94
C GLU A 152 4.32 15.78 22.07
N ARG A 153 4.72 16.29 20.90
CA ARG A 153 3.78 16.79 19.90
C ARG A 153 3.25 15.65 19.04
N ALA A 154 1.93 15.58 18.95
CA ALA A 154 1.24 14.63 18.07
C ALA A 154 0.25 15.38 17.17
N MET A 155 -0.05 14.82 16.00
CA MET A 155 -1.12 15.35 15.16
C MET A 155 -2.42 15.46 15.97
N GLU A 156 -3.15 16.57 15.81
CA GLU A 156 -4.41 16.80 16.53
C GLU A 156 -5.42 15.64 16.40
N THR A 157 -5.42 14.94 15.25
CA THR A 157 -6.25 13.75 14.99
C THR A 157 -5.81 12.52 15.79
N ARG A 158 -4.71 12.60 16.52
CA ARG A 158 -4.16 11.54 17.40
C ARG A 158 -4.06 12.00 18.85
N ILE A 159 -4.80 13.08 19.17
CA ILE A 159 -4.97 13.59 20.54
C ILE A 159 -6.39 13.27 21.00
N HIS A 160 -6.48 12.55 22.09
CA HIS A 160 -7.73 12.23 22.78
C HIS A 160 -7.98 13.25 23.88
N LYS A 161 -9.20 13.82 23.92
CA LYS A 161 -9.65 14.65 25.04
C LYS A 161 -10.28 13.72 26.08
N MET A 162 -9.63 13.63 27.23
CA MET A 162 -10.08 12.81 28.36
C MET A 162 -11.21 13.50 29.15
N GLU A 163 -11.93 12.72 29.98
CA GLU A 163 -13.03 13.26 30.82
C GLU A 163 -12.54 14.31 31.83
N ASP A 164 -11.33 14.18 32.35
CA ASP A 164 -10.67 15.13 33.24
C ASP A 164 -10.14 16.39 32.52
N GLY A 165 -10.38 16.52 31.23
CA GLY A 165 -10.01 17.65 30.39
C GLY A 165 -8.59 17.57 29.80
N ARG A 166 -7.75 16.61 30.20
CA ARG A 166 -6.41 16.41 29.63
C ARG A 166 -6.50 16.00 28.15
N ARG A 167 -5.48 16.39 27.39
CA ARG A 167 -5.30 16.03 25.99
C ARG A 167 -4.12 15.06 25.88
N LEU A 168 -4.40 13.80 25.61
CA LEU A 168 -3.39 12.75 25.59
C LEU A 168 -3.17 12.22 24.16
N CYS A 169 -1.92 11.97 23.79
CA CYS A 169 -1.63 11.20 22.58
C CYS A 169 -2.10 9.75 22.74
N VAL A 170 -2.31 9.04 21.62
CA VAL A 170 -2.79 7.64 21.64
C VAL A 170 -2.05 6.78 22.65
N PRO A 171 -0.69 6.69 22.67
CA PRO A 171 0.00 5.81 23.62
C PRO A 171 -0.22 6.19 25.10
N CYS A 172 -0.43 7.48 25.40
CA CYS A 172 -0.72 7.92 26.77
C CYS A 172 -2.16 7.68 27.18
N ALA A 173 -3.10 7.84 26.26
CA ALA A 173 -4.51 7.55 26.50
C ALA A 173 -4.72 6.05 26.74
N ASP A 174 -4.11 5.17 25.96
CA ASP A 174 -4.19 3.72 26.11
C ASP A 174 -3.64 3.25 27.46
N LYS A 175 -2.52 3.84 27.93
CA LYS A 175 -1.96 3.55 29.27
C LYS A 175 -2.92 3.96 30.38
N CYS A 176 -3.62 5.08 30.25
CA CYS A 176 -4.64 5.49 31.22
C CYS A 176 -5.83 4.53 31.23
N ALA A 177 -6.30 4.07 30.07
CA ALA A 177 -7.40 3.11 29.97
C ALA A 177 -7.09 1.76 30.62
N LEU A 178 -5.83 1.30 30.56
CA LEU A 178 -5.37 0.05 31.18
C LEU A 178 -5.26 0.12 32.73
N HIS A 179 -5.28 1.32 33.32
CA HIS A 179 -5.17 1.52 34.76
C HIS A 179 -6.52 1.71 35.49
N PHE A 180 -7.64 1.62 34.78
CA PHE A 180 -8.99 1.58 35.37
C PHE A 180 -9.62 0.21 35.07
N PRO A 181 -9.38 -0.83 35.94
CA PRO A 181 -10.22 -2.01 35.88
C PRO A 181 -11.64 -1.63 36.30
N SER A 182 -12.60 -1.98 35.45
CA SER A 182 -14.04 -1.89 35.65
C SER A 182 -14.49 -2.64 36.90
#